data_f68b62b4230a4f1b95656fb68e5b4253
#
_entry.id   f68b62b4230a4f1b95656fb68e5b4253
#
_cell.length_a   1.000
_cell.length_b   1.000
_cell.length_c   1.000
_cell.angle_alpha   90.00
_cell.angle_beta   90.00
_cell.angle_gamma   90.00
#
_symmetry.space_group_name_H-M   'P 1'
#
loop_
_entity.id
_entity.type
_entity.pdbx_description
1 polymer ?
#
loop_
_entity_poly.entity_id
_entity_poly.type
_entity_poly.pdbx_seq_one_letter_code
_entity_poly.pdbx_strand_id
1 'polypeptide(L)'
;MPAPLVAQALGQPDRGAPGDEMIQKYLAAETTRISAGLDQDLASREAWEAKRPQYVEEYYYMLGLWPVPPKTPLEAKITGRLDRDGYVVEMLHYQSRPRLYVTGNLYRPAIVREGEKLPAVLYVCGHSNRGRDGNKVAYQSHGIWFARHGYICLVLDSLQLGEIAATHHGTYRYQRWWWHSRGYTPAGVEAWNGIRGIDYLLSRNDVDAQRIAVTGISGGGAATFWIAAADERVKAAVPVSGMADLDSYVTNRVINGHCDCMFLYNTFRWPWTRIAALVAPRPLLFTNSDKDPIFPMDANDRIINRLERFYSLYGASDRVDAMVSIGGHAYRKDIRQAAFRFINTYLKGDPREVTDSEIDVVSEGAKP
;
A
#
# COMPACT_ATOMS: atom_id res chain seq x y z
N MET A 1 36.61 -6.24 -12.39
CA MET A 1 35.49 -6.80 -11.59
C MET A 1 35.24 -8.19 -12.15
N PRO A 2 35.17 -9.26 -11.35
CA PRO A 2 34.81 -10.58 -11.85
C PRO A 2 33.36 -10.50 -12.40
N ALA A 3 33.15 -11.11 -13.55
CA ALA A 3 31.83 -11.25 -14.14
C ALA A 3 30.89 -11.85 -13.09
N PRO A 4 29.61 -11.40 -13.00
CA PRO A 4 28.69 -12.00 -12.08
C PRO A 4 28.59 -13.50 -12.44
N LEU A 5 28.78 -14.37 -11.44
CA LEU A 5 28.43 -15.77 -11.53
C LEU A 5 26.93 -15.82 -11.90
N VAL A 6 26.67 -15.97 -13.18
CA VAL A 6 25.34 -16.36 -13.65
C VAL A 6 25.20 -17.77 -13.09
N ALA A 7 24.39 -17.93 -12.05
CA ALA A 7 23.96 -19.26 -11.65
C ALA A 7 23.41 -19.91 -12.93
N GLN A 8 24.08 -20.96 -13.41
CA GLN A 8 23.56 -21.75 -14.51
C GLN A 8 22.17 -22.18 -14.07
N ALA A 9 21.15 -21.67 -14.79
CA ALA A 9 19.79 -22.12 -14.53
C ALA A 9 19.82 -23.64 -14.62
N LEU A 10 19.43 -24.30 -13.53
CA LEU A 10 19.30 -25.75 -13.48
C LEU A 10 18.18 -26.15 -14.42
N GLY A 11 18.52 -26.26 -15.71
CA GLY A 11 17.60 -26.53 -16.80
C GLY A 11 16.69 -25.35 -17.18
N GLN A 12 16.35 -25.25 -18.43
CA GLN A 12 15.22 -24.41 -18.86
C GLN A 12 13.93 -25.05 -18.33
N PRO A 13 13.00 -24.26 -17.73
CA PRO A 13 11.71 -24.81 -17.35
C PRO A 13 11.07 -25.43 -18.60
N ASP A 14 10.81 -26.71 -18.56
CA ASP A 14 10.02 -27.36 -19.60
C ASP A 14 8.56 -26.93 -19.46
N ARG A 15 8.21 -25.83 -20.12
CA ARG A 15 6.90 -25.21 -20.03
C ARG A 15 5.75 -26.04 -20.59
N GLY A 16 6.06 -27.14 -21.23
CA GLY A 16 5.11 -28.08 -21.81
C GLY A 16 5.06 -29.43 -21.10
N ALA A 17 5.82 -29.60 -20.00
CA ALA A 17 5.87 -30.90 -19.34
C ALA A 17 4.55 -31.20 -18.62
N PRO A 18 4.06 -32.43 -18.66
CA PRO A 18 2.85 -32.85 -17.91
C PRO A 18 2.94 -32.57 -16.43
N GLY A 19 4.15 -32.53 -15.84
CA GLY A 19 4.39 -32.20 -14.46
C GLY A 19 3.97 -30.79 -14.07
N ASP A 20 4.21 -29.80 -14.92
CA ASP A 20 3.80 -28.42 -14.66
C ASP A 20 2.28 -28.29 -14.59
N GLU A 21 1.54 -28.96 -15.46
CA GLU A 21 0.07 -28.97 -15.39
C GLU A 21 -0.45 -29.67 -14.13
N MET A 22 0.18 -30.77 -13.74
CA MET A 22 -0.19 -31.50 -12.52
C MET A 22 0.02 -30.63 -11.28
N ILE A 23 1.15 -29.94 -11.19
CA ILE A 23 1.46 -29.02 -10.08
C ILE A 23 0.48 -27.87 -10.10
N GLN A 24 0.18 -27.27 -11.24
CA GLN A 24 -0.77 -26.16 -11.35
C GLN A 24 -2.19 -26.56 -10.93
N LYS A 25 -2.65 -27.78 -11.29
CA LYS A 25 -3.94 -28.32 -10.83
C LYS A 25 -3.97 -28.52 -9.33
N TYR A 26 -2.87 -29.01 -8.75
CA TYR A 26 -2.73 -29.13 -7.30
C TYR A 26 -2.81 -27.76 -6.61
N LEU A 27 -2.04 -26.77 -7.09
CA LEU A 27 -2.04 -25.42 -6.54
C LEU A 27 -3.42 -24.75 -6.65
N ALA A 28 -4.14 -24.94 -7.74
CA ALA A 28 -5.50 -24.44 -7.93
C ALA A 28 -6.47 -25.06 -6.90
N ALA A 29 -6.39 -26.37 -6.69
CA ALA A 29 -7.21 -27.04 -5.67
C ALA A 29 -6.89 -26.57 -4.24
N GLU A 30 -5.61 -26.38 -3.91
CA GLU A 30 -5.18 -25.81 -2.64
C GLU A 30 -5.69 -24.37 -2.47
N THR A 31 -5.65 -23.57 -3.52
CA THR A 31 -6.18 -22.19 -3.52
C THR A 31 -7.66 -22.16 -3.19
N THR A 32 -8.46 -23.01 -3.82
CA THR A 32 -9.90 -23.13 -3.53
C THR A 32 -10.15 -23.47 -2.06
N ARG A 33 -9.38 -24.43 -1.53
CA ARG A 33 -9.47 -24.83 -0.11
C ARG A 33 -9.12 -23.71 0.85
N ILE A 34 -8.05 -22.95 0.53
CA ILE A 34 -7.63 -21.80 1.33
C ILE A 34 -8.67 -20.69 1.28
N SER A 35 -9.20 -20.38 0.08
CA SER A 35 -10.20 -19.34 -0.12
C SER A 35 -11.51 -19.62 0.66
N ALA A 36 -11.91 -20.90 0.75
CA ALA A 36 -13.07 -21.33 1.53
C ALA A 36 -12.90 -21.12 3.05
N GLY A 37 -11.65 -21.07 3.54
CA GLY A 37 -11.38 -20.79 4.95
C GLY A 37 -11.87 -19.44 5.45
N LEU A 38 -12.11 -18.49 4.54
CA LEU A 38 -12.64 -17.18 4.90
C LEU A 38 -14.10 -17.22 5.38
N ASP A 39 -14.89 -18.19 4.92
CA ASP A 39 -16.28 -18.33 5.35
C ASP A 39 -16.41 -18.65 6.85
N GLN A 40 -15.39 -19.30 7.44
CA GLN A 40 -15.34 -19.54 8.88
C GLN A 40 -15.11 -18.23 9.66
N ASP A 41 -14.33 -17.29 9.09
CA ASP A 41 -14.10 -15.99 9.71
C ASP A 41 -15.33 -15.09 9.62
N LEU A 42 -16.20 -15.33 8.63
CA LEU A 42 -17.44 -14.64 8.42
C LEU A 42 -18.64 -15.22 9.21
N ALA A 43 -18.41 -16.24 10.05
CA ALA A 43 -19.50 -16.89 10.80
C ALA A 43 -20.16 -15.95 11.81
N SER A 44 -19.39 -15.17 12.56
CA SER A 44 -19.88 -14.11 13.44
C SER A 44 -18.76 -13.13 13.79
N ARG A 45 -19.16 -11.95 14.29
CA ARG A 45 -18.21 -10.96 14.82
C ARG A 45 -17.38 -11.51 15.97
N GLU A 46 -18.00 -12.22 16.90
CA GLU A 46 -17.35 -12.80 18.09
C GLU A 46 -16.29 -13.83 17.67
N ALA A 47 -16.60 -14.68 16.69
CA ALA A 47 -15.66 -15.67 16.16
C ALA A 47 -14.46 -15.00 15.48
N TRP A 48 -14.68 -13.94 14.73
CA TRP A 48 -13.63 -13.14 14.11
C TRP A 48 -12.76 -12.45 15.17
N GLU A 49 -13.36 -11.71 16.10
CA GLU A 49 -12.62 -10.96 17.13
C GLU A 49 -11.82 -11.87 18.05
N ALA A 50 -12.30 -13.08 18.33
CA ALA A 50 -11.56 -14.07 19.12
C ALA A 50 -10.26 -14.52 18.44
N LYS A 51 -10.24 -14.57 17.09
CA LYS A 51 -9.07 -14.96 16.29
C LYS A 51 -8.19 -13.78 15.90
N ARG A 52 -8.73 -12.57 15.87
CA ARG A 52 -8.05 -11.38 15.35
C ARG A 52 -6.67 -11.12 15.97
N PRO A 53 -6.43 -11.27 17.29
CA PRO A 53 -5.10 -11.10 17.85
C PRO A 53 -4.08 -12.08 17.27
N GLN A 54 -4.45 -13.35 17.12
CA GLN A 54 -3.61 -14.37 16.47
C GLN A 54 -3.34 -14.00 15.01
N TYR A 55 -4.36 -13.55 14.26
CA TYR A 55 -4.20 -13.13 12.88
C TYR A 55 -3.26 -11.93 12.73
N VAL A 56 -3.28 -10.99 13.66
CA VAL A 56 -2.33 -9.87 13.65
C VAL A 56 -0.89 -10.38 13.83
N GLU A 57 -0.65 -11.32 14.75
CA GLU A 57 0.67 -11.92 14.95
C GLU A 57 1.14 -12.70 13.71
N GLU A 58 0.27 -13.57 13.17
CA GLU A 58 0.53 -14.32 11.94
C GLU A 58 0.84 -13.38 10.76
N TYR A 59 0.12 -12.28 10.66
CA TYR A 59 0.33 -11.28 9.63
C TYR A 59 1.71 -10.63 9.73
N TYR A 60 2.11 -10.19 10.92
CA TYR A 60 3.46 -9.66 11.14
C TYR A 60 4.54 -10.71 10.84
N TYR A 61 4.29 -11.97 11.21
CA TYR A 61 5.21 -13.07 10.88
C TYR A 61 5.36 -13.24 9.36
N MET A 62 4.24 -13.28 8.62
CA MET A 62 4.25 -13.43 7.17
C MET A 62 4.91 -12.25 6.45
N LEU A 63 4.84 -11.06 7.00
CA LEU A 63 5.58 -9.88 6.51
C LEU A 63 7.09 -9.97 6.77
N GLY A 64 7.54 -10.87 7.66
CA GLY A 64 8.93 -10.89 8.15
C GLY A 64 9.19 -9.81 9.21
N LEU A 65 8.16 -9.37 9.91
CA LEU A 65 8.20 -8.35 10.97
C LEU A 65 7.91 -8.91 12.37
N TRP A 66 7.98 -10.22 12.55
CA TRP A 66 7.82 -10.85 13.86
C TRP A 66 9.12 -11.49 14.34
N PRO A 67 9.55 -11.27 15.60
CA PRO A 67 8.97 -10.30 16.55
C PRO A 67 9.02 -8.86 16.02
N VAL A 68 8.01 -8.06 16.41
CA VAL A 68 7.88 -6.68 15.92
C VAL A 68 9.17 -5.90 16.17
N PRO A 69 9.74 -5.27 15.14
CA PRO A 69 11.01 -4.58 15.29
C PRO A 69 10.92 -3.42 16.29
N PRO A 70 11.97 -3.20 17.09
CA PRO A 70 11.99 -2.05 17.98
C PRO A 70 11.94 -0.74 17.18
N LYS A 71 11.18 0.22 17.68
CA LYS A 71 11.14 1.57 17.13
C LYS A 71 12.39 2.34 17.56
N THR A 72 13.38 2.39 16.67
CA THR A 72 14.58 3.18 16.87
C THR A 72 14.36 4.66 16.53
N PRO A 73 15.20 5.60 16.96
CA PRO A 73 15.13 6.99 16.54
C PRO A 73 15.05 7.13 15.02
N LEU A 74 14.18 8.00 14.53
CA LEU A 74 13.98 8.20 13.09
C LEU A 74 15.14 8.92 12.41
N GLU A 75 15.92 9.68 13.17
CA GLU A 75 17.02 10.52 12.64
C GLU A 75 16.57 11.32 11.42
N ALA A 76 15.34 11.83 11.49
CA ALA A 76 14.71 12.53 10.39
C ALA A 76 15.41 13.85 10.10
N LYS A 77 15.65 14.13 8.81
CA LYS A 77 16.28 15.37 8.36
C LYS A 77 15.51 15.96 7.18
N ILE A 78 15.18 17.24 7.28
CA ILE A 78 14.73 18.04 6.15
C ILE A 78 15.96 18.48 5.38
N THR A 79 16.05 18.08 4.12
CA THR A 79 17.21 18.33 3.25
C THR A 79 16.99 19.50 2.30
N GLY A 80 15.74 19.93 2.16
CA GLY A 80 15.40 21.09 1.34
C GLY A 80 13.95 21.50 1.57
N ARG A 81 13.65 22.74 1.19
CA ARG A 81 12.33 23.35 1.28
C ARG A 81 12.03 24.14 0.03
N LEU A 82 10.80 24.03 -0.46
CA LEU A 82 10.26 24.84 -1.54
C LEU A 82 8.99 25.52 -1.06
N ASP A 83 9.01 26.83 -1.05
CA ASP A 83 7.81 27.64 -0.81
C ASP A 83 7.07 27.85 -2.13
N ARG A 84 5.77 27.64 -2.11
CA ARG A 84 4.87 27.76 -3.27
C ARG A 84 3.62 28.56 -2.87
N ASP A 85 2.84 28.92 -3.88
CA ASP A 85 1.58 29.61 -3.61
C ASP A 85 0.59 28.71 -2.86
N GLY A 86 0.32 29.06 -1.61
CA GLY A 86 -0.59 28.36 -0.73
C GLY A 86 -0.04 27.08 -0.06
N TYR A 87 1.15 26.57 -0.43
CA TYR A 87 1.72 25.37 0.20
C TYR A 87 3.24 25.38 0.26
N VAL A 88 3.78 24.48 1.06
CA VAL A 88 5.23 24.24 1.22
C VAL A 88 5.53 22.77 0.95
N VAL A 89 6.67 22.51 0.31
CA VAL A 89 7.22 21.16 0.16
C VAL A 89 8.51 21.06 0.98
N GLU A 90 8.56 20.12 1.89
CA GLU A 90 9.74 19.76 2.67
C GLU A 90 10.30 18.44 2.16
N MET A 91 11.47 18.47 1.52
CA MET A 91 12.18 17.26 1.12
C MET A 91 12.88 16.68 2.33
N LEU A 92 12.70 15.40 2.59
CA LEU A 92 13.22 14.78 3.81
C LEU A 92 13.61 13.32 3.63
N HIS A 93 14.40 12.85 4.57
CA HIS A 93 14.58 11.43 4.78
C HIS A 93 14.51 11.09 6.27
N TYR A 94 14.22 9.84 6.57
CA TYR A 94 14.30 9.28 7.91
C TYR A 94 14.84 7.84 7.85
N GLN A 95 15.21 7.28 9.00
CA GLN A 95 15.59 5.88 9.12
C GLN A 95 14.42 5.08 9.68
N SER A 96 13.92 4.13 8.91
CA SER A 96 12.90 3.18 9.39
C SER A 96 13.50 2.13 10.33
N ARG A 97 14.78 1.80 10.11
CA ARG A 97 15.69 1.05 10.97
C ARG A 97 17.08 1.71 10.91
N PRO A 98 18.01 1.41 11.81
CA PRO A 98 19.34 1.95 11.72
C PRO A 98 19.96 1.69 10.34
N ARG A 99 20.32 2.75 9.62
CA ARG A 99 20.89 2.76 8.25
C ARG A 99 19.93 2.31 7.13
N LEU A 100 18.66 2.05 7.41
CA LEU A 100 17.63 1.85 6.38
C LEU A 100 16.89 3.16 6.17
N TYR A 101 17.32 3.90 5.17
CA TYR A 101 16.78 5.23 4.86
C TYR A 101 15.52 5.13 4.01
N VAL A 102 14.60 6.06 4.27
CA VAL A 102 13.38 6.29 3.49
C VAL A 102 13.37 7.75 3.09
N THR A 103 13.17 8.02 1.82
CA THR A 103 13.08 9.38 1.28
C THR A 103 11.64 9.75 0.96
N GLY A 104 11.30 11.02 1.16
CA GLY A 104 9.96 11.52 0.93
C GLY A 104 9.90 13.03 0.76
N ASN A 105 8.76 13.48 0.25
CA ASN A 105 8.38 14.88 0.19
C ASN A 105 7.13 15.08 1.04
N LEU A 106 7.21 16.01 2.00
CA LEU A 106 6.06 16.39 2.80
C LEU A 106 5.47 17.69 2.26
N TYR A 107 4.22 17.63 1.89
CA TYR A 107 3.41 18.75 1.42
C TYR A 107 2.52 19.23 2.57
N ARG A 108 2.47 20.53 2.81
CA ARG A 108 1.61 21.13 3.85
C ARG A 108 1.13 22.51 3.44
N PRO A 109 0.05 23.05 4.04
CA PRO A 109 -0.33 24.44 3.85
C PRO A 109 0.84 25.37 4.16
N ALA A 110 0.94 26.49 3.42
CA ALA A 110 1.96 27.50 3.67
C ALA A 110 1.79 28.14 5.05
N ILE A 111 0.55 28.30 5.49
CA ILE A 111 0.19 28.87 6.78
C ILE A 111 -0.61 27.84 7.58
N VAL A 112 -0.13 27.50 8.76
CA VAL A 112 -0.83 26.73 9.78
C VAL A 112 -0.91 27.63 11.03
N ARG A 113 -2.10 27.77 11.60
CA ARG A 113 -2.28 28.61 12.80
C ARG A 113 -1.55 27.98 13.98
N GLU A 114 -1.08 28.82 14.88
CA GLU A 114 -0.45 28.33 16.10
C GLU A 114 -1.41 27.44 16.90
N GLY A 115 -0.95 26.25 17.28
CA GLY A 115 -1.76 25.25 18.00
C GLY A 115 -2.74 24.46 17.13
N GLU A 116 -2.89 24.78 15.85
CA GLU A 116 -3.74 24.04 14.93
C GLU A 116 -3.10 22.68 14.57
N LYS A 117 -3.92 21.62 14.61
CA LYS A 117 -3.54 20.28 14.19
C LYS A 117 -4.34 19.86 12.97
N LEU A 118 -3.64 19.54 11.91
CA LEU A 118 -4.22 19.16 10.62
C LEU A 118 -4.31 17.64 10.48
N PRO A 119 -5.31 17.13 9.73
CA PRO A 119 -5.33 15.74 9.31
C PRO A 119 -4.11 15.45 8.43
N ALA A 120 -3.64 14.21 8.46
CA ALA A 120 -2.49 13.81 7.67
C ALA A 120 -2.79 12.64 6.74
N VAL A 121 -2.10 12.63 5.59
CA VAL A 121 -2.15 11.55 4.61
C VAL A 121 -0.74 11.02 4.40
N LEU A 122 -0.56 9.73 4.64
CA LEU A 122 0.60 9.01 4.17
C LEU A 122 0.30 8.51 2.75
N TYR A 123 1.00 9.06 1.78
CA TYR A 123 0.91 8.62 0.39
C TYR A 123 2.08 7.68 0.07
N VAL A 124 1.77 6.41 -0.17
CA VAL A 124 2.75 5.40 -0.57
C VAL A 124 2.69 5.21 -2.08
N CYS A 125 3.84 5.36 -2.73
CA CYS A 125 3.89 5.43 -4.18
C CYS A 125 3.82 4.05 -4.84
N GLY A 126 3.14 3.97 -5.99
CA GLY A 126 3.35 2.91 -6.97
C GLY A 126 4.68 3.08 -7.69
N HIS A 127 5.00 2.14 -8.57
CA HIS A 127 6.26 2.17 -9.30
C HIS A 127 6.23 3.18 -10.46
N SER A 128 7.29 3.96 -10.59
CA SER A 128 7.46 4.94 -11.64
C SER A 128 8.92 4.97 -12.09
N ASN A 129 9.15 5.13 -13.38
CA ASN A 129 10.49 5.20 -13.98
C ASN A 129 11.03 6.64 -13.97
N ARG A 130 11.05 7.28 -12.80
CA ARG A 130 11.55 8.66 -12.63
C ARG A 130 13.03 8.71 -12.22
N GLY A 131 13.71 7.57 -12.21
CA GLY A 131 15.11 7.50 -11.79
C GLY A 131 15.32 8.10 -10.40
N ARG A 132 16.35 8.96 -10.26
CA ARG A 132 16.68 9.58 -8.98
C ARG A 132 15.65 10.57 -8.47
N ASP A 133 14.85 11.19 -9.33
CA ASP A 133 13.76 12.10 -8.90
C ASP A 133 12.74 11.35 -8.04
N GLY A 134 12.68 10.04 -8.20
CA GLY A 134 11.91 9.15 -7.36
C GLY A 134 10.44 9.04 -7.73
N ASN A 135 9.80 8.04 -7.14
CA ASN A 135 8.38 7.82 -7.32
C ASN A 135 7.54 8.95 -6.74
N LYS A 136 7.99 9.56 -5.64
CA LYS A 136 7.33 10.69 -5.00
C LYS A 136 7.05 11.86 -5.94
N VAL A 137 7.92 12.09 -6.93
CA VAL A 137 7.73 13.15 -7.92
C VAL A 137 6.60 12.81 -8.90
N ALA A 138 6.41 11.53 -9.24
CA ALA A 138 5.31 11.12 -10.11
C ALA A 138 3.92 11.37 -9.50
N TYR A 139 3.83 11.44 -8.17
CA TYR A 139 2.58 11.65 -7.43
C TYR A 139 2.51 12.99 -6.72
N GLN A 140 3.37 13.94 -7.08
CA GLN A 140 3.42 15.28 -6.46
C GLN A 140 2.09 16.03 -6.54
N SER A 141 1.31 15.84 -7.62
CA SER A 141 -0.01 16.48 -7.77
C SER A 141 -0.97 16.11 -6.62
N HIS A 142 -0.91 14.89 -6.12
CA HIS A 142 -1.72 14.47 -4.99
C HIS A 142 -1.26 15.17 -3.69
N GLY A 143 0.05 15.25 -3.45
CA GLY A 143 0.60 15.97 -2.31
C GLY A 143 0.22 17.46 -2.32
N ILE A 144 0.28 18.11 -3.49
CA ILE A 144 -0.13 19.50 -3.68
C ILE A 144 -1.62 19.67 -3.38
N TRP A 145 -2.47 18.80 -3.93
CA TRP A 145 -3.91 18.87 -3.68
C TRP A 145 -4.22 18.76 -2.18
N PHE A 146 -3.65 17.76 -1.50
CA PHE A 146 -3.86 17.59 -0.06
C PHE A 146 -3.41 18.80 0.75
N ALA A 147 -2.24 19.37 0.42
CA ALA A 147 -1.73 20.55 1.11
C ALA A 147 -2.65 21.77 0.94
N ARG A 148 -3.13 22.03 -0.29
CA ARG A 148 -4.06 23.13 -0.57
C ARG A 148 -5.42 22.95 0.10
N HIS A 149 -5.78 21.68 0.39
CA HIS A 149 -7.01 21.36 1.10
C HIS A 149 -6.81 21.15 2.60
N GLY A 150 -5.74 21.70 3.19
CA GLY A 150 -5.52 21.72 4.62
C GLY A 150 -5.17 20.35 5.23
N TYR A 151 -4.40 19.56 4.52
CA TYR A 151 -3.77 18.34 5.01
C TYR A 151 -2.25 18.47 5.07
N ILE A 152 -1.64 17.65 5.89
CA ILE A 152 -0.21 17.35 5.80
C ILE A 152 -0.07 16.03 5.06
N CYS A 153 0.57 16.03 3.90
CA CYS A 153 0.71 14.85 3.06
C CYS A 153 2.18 14.45 2.92
N LEU A 154 2.54 13.29 3.46
CA LEU A 154 3.87 12.70 3.30
C LEU A 154 3.86 11.70 2.16
N VAL A 155 4.52 12.03 1.07
CA VAL A 155 4.67 11.17 -0.12
C VAL A 155 6.01 10.46 -0.06
N LEU A 156 6.02 9.13 0.06
CA LEU A 156 7.23 8.32 0.20
C LEU A 156 7.65 7.66 -1.11
N ASP A 157 8.95 7.57 -1.34
CA ASP A 157 9.48 6.67 -2.36
C ASP A 157 9.24 5.21 -1.98
N SER A 158 8.95 4.37 -2.98
CA SER A 158 8.87 2.92 -2.80
C SER A 158 10.27 2.33 -2.55
N LEU A 159 10.30 1.18 -1.94
CA LEU A 159 11.55 0.46 -1.63
C LEU A 159 12.42 0.28 -2.88
N GLN A 160 13.69 0.62 -2.77
CA GLN A 160 14.70 0.48 -3.83
C GLN A 160 14.43 1.30 -5.12
N LEU A 161 13.55 2.31 -5.02
CA LEU A 161 13.28 3.28 -6.09
C LEU A 161 13.56 4.70 -5.61
N GLY A 162 13.78 5.60 -6.55
CA GLY A 162 14.05 7.01 -6.23
C GLY A 162 15.47 7.28 -5.75
N GLU A 163 15.63 8.07 -4.69
CA GLU A 163 16.94 8.51 -4.21
C GLU A 163 17.74 7.38 -3.56
N ILE A 164 17.08 6.37 -3.01
CA ILE A 164 17.70 5.16 -2.48
C ILE A 164 17.57 4.04 -3.53
N ALA A 165 18.07 4.31 -4.74
CA ALA A 165 17.96 3.40 -5.86
C ALA A 165 18.79 2.14 -5.63
N ALA A 166 18.14 0.98 -5.83
CA ALA A 166 18.77 -0.33 -5.81
C ALA A 166 18.10 -1.24 -6.84
N THR A 167 18.37 -2.53 -6.78
CA THR A 167 17.77 -3.49 -7.70
C THR A 167 16.35 -3.82 -7.26
N HIS A 168 15.37 -3.03 -7.71
CA HIS A 168 13.96 -3.34 -7.55
C HIS A 168 13.60 -4.58 -8.40
N HIS A 169 12.61 -5.36 -8.02
CA HIS A 169 12.33 -6.70 -8.59
C HIS A 169 13.51 -7.67 -8.46
N GLY A 170 14.30 -7.53 -7.38
CA GLY A 170 15.55 -8.28 -7.23
C GLY A 170 15.35 -9.78 -7.09
N THR A 171 14.29 -10.23 -6.43
CA THR A 171 14.05 -11.63 -6.14
C THR A 171 13.80 -12.45 -7.41
N TYR A 172 12.81 -12.05 -8.22
CA TYR A 172 12.44 -12.82 -9.41
C TYR A 172 13.28 -12.53 -10.63
N ARG A 173 13.31 -11.25 -11.01
CA ARG A 173 13.89 -10.83 -12.27
C ARG A 173 15.40 -10.96 -12.29
N TYR A 174 16.03 -10.81 -11.12
CA TYR A 174 17.49 -10.80 -10.98
C TYR A 174 18.01 -11.88 -10.03
N GLN A 175 17.16 -12.77 -9.54
CA GLN A 175 17.51 -13.92 -8.70
C GLN A 175 18.27 -13.51 -7.42
N ARG A 176 17.88 -12.38 -6.83
CA ARG A 176 18.54 -11.80 -5.65
C ARG A 176 17.68 -12.01 -4.40
N TRP A 177 17.89 -13.10 -3.72
CA TRP A 177 17.12 -13.53 -2.56
C TRP A 177 17.54 -12.85 -1.25
N TRP A 178 18.04 -11.64 -1.32
CA TRP A 178 18.66 -10.93 -0.18
C TRP A 178 17.70 -10.71 0.98
N TRP A 179 16.49 -10.24 0.69
CA TRP A 179 15.49 -9.99 1.72
C TRP A 179 15.03 -11.30 2.34
N HIS A 180 14.63 -12.26 1.53
CA HIS A 180 14.15 -13.57 1.96
C HIS A 180 15.18 -14.34 2.77
N SER A 181 16.46 -14.32 2.36
CA SER A 181 17.54 -14.97 3.09
C SER A 181 17.78 -14.39 4.49
N ARG A 182 17.27 -13.20 4.76
CA ARG A 182 17.35 -12.50 6.05
C ARG A 182 16.04 -12.53 6.83
N GLY A 183 15.03 -13.26 6.35
CA GLY A 183 13.70 -13.35 6.97
C GLY A 183 12.81 -12.14 6.72
N TYR A 184 13.17 -11.25 5.80
CA TYR A 184 12.35 -10.12 5.39
C TYR A 184 11.58 -10.42 4.11
N THR A 185 10.36 -9.86 3.98
CA THR A 185 9.74 -9.71 2.69
C THR A 185 9.84 -8.27 2.21
N PRO A 186 9.95 -7.99 0.91
CA PRO A 186 9.86 -6.61 0.40
C PRO A 186 8.57 -5.91 0.84
N ALA A 187 7.44 -6.61 0.83
CA ALA A 187 6.16 -6.12 1.38
C ALA A 187 6.28 -5.67 2.84
N GLY A 188 6.95 -6.49 3.67
CA GLY A 188 7.16 -6.16 5.08
C GLY A 188 8.07 -4.96 5.30
N VAL A 189 9.11 -4.82 4.46
CA VAL A 189 10.00 -3.64 4.51
C VAL A 189 9.24 -2.38 4.13
N GLU A 190 8.40 -2.42 3.07
CA GLU A 190 7.56 -1.29 2.69
C GLU A 190 6.51 -0.96 3.75
N ALA A 191 5.87 -1.98 4.33
CA ALA A 191 4.94 -1.78 5.45
C ALA A 191 5.62 -1.09 6.64
N TRP A 192 6.83 -1.55 7.02
CA TRP A 192 7.58 -0.95 8.11
C TRP A 192 8.01 0.48 7.80
N ASN A 193 8.47 0.74 6.57
CA ASN A 193 8.80 2.09 6.13
C ASN A 193 7.60 3.05 6.28
N GLY A 194 6.40 2.60 5.90
CA GLY A 194 5.18 3.38 6.06
C GLY A 194 4.75 3.56 7.52
N ILE A 195 4.83 2.51 8.35
CA ILE A 195 4.57 2.59 9.81
C ILE A 195 5.49 3.63 10.45
N ARG A 196 6.77 3.65 10.09
CA ARG A 196 7.73 4.64 10.55
C ARG A 196 7.47 6.03 9.97
N GLY A 197 6.90 6.11 8.77
CA GLY A 197 6.39 7.37 8.20
C GLY A 197 5.22 7.95 9.01
N ILE A 198 4.33 7.10 9.53
CA ILE A 198 3.30 7.51 10.48
C ILE A 198 3.93 8.01 11.79
N ASP A 199 4.98 7.34 12.30
CA ASP A 199 5.71 7.83 13.48
C ASP A 199 6.32 9.22 13.23
N TYR A 200 6.86 9.48 12.03
CA TYR A 200 7.34 10.81 11.64
C TYR A 200 6.22 11.84 11.61
N LEU A 201 5.08 11.54 10.99
CA LEU A 201 3.92 12.43 10.99
C LEU A 201 3.48 12.77 12.43
N LEU A 202 3.41 11.78 13.31
CA LEU A 202 3.02 11.94 14.71
C LEU A 202 4.05 12.66 15.58
N SER A 203 5.29 12.74 15.15
CA SER A 203 6.33 13.53 15.84
C SER A 203 6.20 15.03 15.59
N ARG A 204 5.35 15.45 14.67
CA ARG A 204 5.11 16.85 14.29
C ARG A 204 4.05 17.46 15.22
N ASN A 205 4.22 18.74 15.51
CA ASN A 205 3.28 19.49 16.38
C ASN A 205 1.97 19.86 15.66
N ASP A 206 1.99 19.87 14.31
CA ASP A 206 0.91 20.33 13.45
C ASP A 206 0.03 19.18 12.92
N VAL A 207 0.28 17.92 13.32
CA VAL A 207 -0.49 16.73 12.89
C VAL A 207 -1.48 16.31 13.98
N ASP A 208 -2.71 16.00 13.55
CA ASP A 208 -3.73 15.38 14.40
C ASP A 208 -3.60 13.85 14.35
N ALA A 209 -3.22 13.26 15.47
CA ALA A 209 -3.02 11.81 15.60
C ALA A 209 -4.31 10.97 15.38
N GLN A 210 -5.49 11.59 15.49
CA GLN A 210 -6.77 10.92 15.29
C GLN A 210 -7.28 11.01 13.85
N ARG A 211 -6.56 11.71 12.96
CA ARG A 211 -7.00 11.96 11.59
C ARG A 211 -5.89 11.63 10.58
N ILE A 212 -5.52 10.33 10.49
CA ILE A 212 -4.49 9.82 9.57
C ILE A 212 -5.13 8.90 8.54
N ALA A 213 -4.90 9.16 7.26
CA ALA A 213 -5.23 8.25 6.16
C ALA A 213 -3.99 7.72 5.45
N VAL A 214 -4.14 6.58 4.79
CA VAL A 214 -3.13 6.03 3.88
C VAL A 214 -3.75 5.77 2.52
N THR A 215 -3.05 6.13 1.44
CA THR A 215 -3.45 5.85 0.06
C THR A 215 -2.25 5.67 -0.86
N GLY A 216 -2.47 5.05 -1.99
CA GLY A 216 -1.48 4.83 -3.04
C GLY A 216 -2.01 3.89 -4.11
N ILE A 217 -1.32 3.81 -5.25
CA ILE A 217 -1.70 2.96 -6.37
C ILE A 217 -0.70 1.84 -6.61
N SER A 218 -1.17 0.70 -7.15
CA SER A 218 -0.30 -0.41 -7.60
C SER A 218 0.50 -1.00 -6.43
N GLY A 219 1.83 -1.03 -6.50
CA GLY A 219 2.67 -1.33 -5.34
C GLY A 219 2.33 -0.47 -4.12
N GLY A 220 2.00 0.82 -4.34
CA GLY A 220 1.50 1.70 -3.27
C GLY A 220 0.09 1.34 -2.79
N GLY A 221 -0.77 0.82 -3.66
CA GLY A 221 -2.07 0.26 -3.26
C GLY A 221 -1.90 -0.97 -2.37
N ALA A 222 -0.97 -1.86 -2.71
CA ALA A 222 -0.60 -2.99 -1.87
C ALA A 222 -0.02 -2.52 -0.53
N ALA A 223 0.95 -1.60 -0.55
CA ALA A 223 1.52 -1.02 0.67
C ALA A 223 0.46 -0.34 1.54
N THR A 224 -0.59 0.27 0.94
CA THR A 224 -1.73 0.82 1.68
C THR A 224 -2.44 -0.28 2.49
N PHE A 225 -2.70 -1.45 1.90
CA PHE A 225 -3.24 -2.60 2.64
C PHE A 225 -2.29 -3.07 3.73
N TRP A 226 -0.99 -3.22 3.39
CA TRP A 226 0.00 -3.71 4.35
C TRP A 226 0.07 -2.82 5.59
N ILE A 227 0.09 -1.52 5.41
CA ILE A 227 0.18 -0.55 6.50
C ILE A 227 -1.13 -0.49 7.28
N ALA A 228 -2.27 -0.38 6.59
CA ALA A 228 -3.57 -0.26 7.25
C ALA A 228 -3.94 -1.51 8.07
N ALA A 229 -3.58 -2.71 7.58
CA ALA A 229 -3.79 -3.95 8.32
C ALA A 229 -2.88 -4.07 9.57
N ALA A 230 -1.67 -3.50 9.50
CA ALA A 230 -0.68 -3.60 10.58
C ALA A 230 -0.77 -2.46 11.61
N ASP A 231 -1.31 -1.29 11.26
CA ASP A 231 -1.26 -0.10 12.09
C ASP A 231 -2.65 0.52 12.32
N GLU A 232 -3.18 0.40 13.52
CA GLU A 232 -4.52 0.90 13.88
C GLU A 232 -4.61 2.43 13.99
N ARG A 233 -3.47 3.13 13.91
CA ARG A 233 -3.44 4.59 13.82
C ARG A 233 -3.95 5.11 12.48
N VAL A 234 -3.96 4.27 11.45
CA VAL A 234 -4.63 4.56 10.17
C VAL A 234 -6.13 4.58 10.40
N LYS A 235 -6.77 5.73 10.20
CA LYS A 235 -8.21 5.95 10.43
C LYS A 235 -9.05 5.80 9.17
N ALA A 236 -8.44 5.94 8.00
CA ALA A 236 -9.06 5.66 6.72
C ALA A 236 -8.01 5.13 5.73
N ALA A 237 -8.37 4.17 4.90
CA ALA A 237 -7.49 3.60 3.90
C ALA A 237 -8.14 3.62 2.51
N VAL A 238 -7.38 4.01 1.50
CA VAL A 238 -7.84 4.03 0.10
C VAL A 238 -6.77 3.36 -0.78
N PRO A 239 -6.71 2.01 -0.80
CA PRO A 239 -5.86 1.30 -1.72
C PRO A 239 -6.42 1.37 -3.15
N VAL A 240 -5.57 1.76 -4.11
CA VAL A 240 -5.94 1.85 -5.52
C VAL A 240 -5.20 0.77 -6.30
N SER A 241 -5.94 -0.16 -6.92
CA SER A 241 -5.36 -1.27 -7.70
C SER A 241 -4.19 -1.93 -6.94
N GLY A 242 -4.47 -2.47 -5.75
CA GLY A 242 -3.43 -2.95 -4.84
C GLY A 242 -3.58 -4.40 -4.37
N MET A 243 -4.67 -5.06 -4.73
CA MET A 243 -4.93 -6.45 -4.30
C MET A 243 -5.77 -7.20 -5.35
N ALA A 244 -5.41 -8.46 -5.58
CA ALA A 244 -6.28 -9.49 -6.13
C ALA A 244 -6.35 -10.66 -5.13
N ASP A 245 -7.18 -11.65 -5.38
CA ASP A 245 -7.25 -12.82 -4.51
C ASP A 245 -6.38 -13.99 -5.02
N LEU A 246 -6.29 -15.05 -4.22
CA LEU A 246 -5.46 -16.21 -4.56
C LEU A 246 -5.96 -16.93 -5.83
N ASP A 247 -7.25 -16.87 -6.15
CA ASP A 247 -7.77 -17.48 -7.37
C ASP A 247 -7.19 -16.80 -8.60
N SER A 248 -7.12 -15.47 -8.62
CA SER A 248 -6.45 -14.74 -9.69
C SER A 248 -4.93 -14.89 -9.63
N TYR A 249 -4.33 -14.78 -8.45
CA TYR A 249 -2.87 -14.83 -8.33
C TYR A 249 -2.30 -16.19 -8.68
N VAL A 250 -2.85 -17.28 -8.19
CA VAL A 250 -2.30 -18.63 -8.34
C VAL A 250 -2.98 -19.38 -9.48
N THR A 251 -4.32 -19.51 -9.45
CA THR A 251 -5.06 -20.29 -10.43
C THR A 251 -4.95 -19.66 -11.83
N ASN A 252 -5.10 -18.35 -11.94
CA ASN A 252 -4.99 -17.63 -13.21
C ASN A 252 -3.57 -17.11 -13.48
N ARG A 253 -2.60 -17.39 -12.60
CA ARG A 253 -1.17 -17.05 -12.74
C ARG A 253 -0.89 -15.54 -12.85
N VAL A 254 -1.81 -14.69 -12.44
CA VAL A 254 -1.67 -13.23 -12.51
C VAL A 254 -0.49 -12.75 -11.68
N ILE A 255 -0.14 -13.47 -10.61
CA ILE A 255 0.99 -13.13 -9.73
C ILE A 255 2.33 -13.03 -10.46
N ASN A 256 2.50 -13.75 -11.59
CA ASN A 256 3.73 -13.73 -12.37
C ASN A 256 4.06 -12.35 -12.97
N GLY A 257 3.07 -11.46 -13.07
CA GLY A 257 3.23 -10.08 -13.54
C GLY A 257 3.57 -9.07 -12.44
N HIS A 258 3.56 -9.50 -11.17
CA HIS A 258 3.75 -8.61 -10.03
C HIS A 258 5.19 -8.47 -9.58
N CYS A 259 5.42 -7.40 -8.79
CA CYS A 259 6.67 -7.09 -8.12
C CYS A 259 6.82 -7.90 -6.82
N ASP A 260 8.05 -8.00 -6.34
CA ASP A 260 8.41 -8.60 -5.05
C ASP A 260 7.65 -7.96 -3.87
N CYS A 261 7.26 -6.69 -3.98
CA CYS A 261 6.51 -5.96 -2.94
C CYS A 261 5.08 -6.49 -2.73
N MET A 262 4.57 -7.34 -3.63
CA MET A 262 3.30 -8.03 -3.47
C MET A 262 3.40 -9.30 -2.63
N PHE A 263 4.60 -9.70 -2.22
CA PHE A 263 4.81 -10.96 -1.54
C PHE A 263 5.05 -10.80 -0.05
N LEU A 264 4.29 -11.57 0.69
CA LEU A 264 4.57 -11.98 2.06
C LEU A 264 4.67 -13.52 2.09
N TYR A 265 5.25 -14.07 3.14
CA TYR A 265 5.32 -15.52 3.32
C TYR A 265 3.96 -16.04 3.76
N ASN A 266 3.13 -16.55 2.82
CA ASN A 266 1.81 -17.08 3.17
C ASN A 266 1.88 -18.44 3.91
N THR A 267 2.70 -18.50 4.96
CA THR A 267 2.98 -19.69 5.76
C THR A 267 1.74 -20.27 6.43
N PHE A 268 0.83 -19.39 6.83
CA PHE A 268 -0.42 -19.76 7.48
C PHE A 268 -1.56 -20.02 6.50
N ARG A 269 -1.28 -20.00 5.21
CA ARG A 269 -2.26 -20.30 4.14
C ARG A 269 -3.50 -19.41 4.22
N TRP A 270 -3.28 -18.12 4.32
CA TRP A 270 -4.37 -17.14 4.37
C TRP A 270 -5.00 -16.92 3.00
N PRO A 271 -6.34 -16.80 2.95
CA PRO A 271 -6.98 -16.13 1.83
C PRO A 271 -6.57 -14.66 1.86
N TRP A 272 -6.16 -14.11 0.71
CA TRP A 272 -5.58 -12.77 0.65
C TRP A 272 -6.51 -11.67 1.16
N THR A 273 -7.82 -11.83 0.97
CA THR A 273 -8.86 -10.92 1.48
C THR A 273 -8.83 -10.76 3.01
N ARG A 274 -8.30 -11.75 3.76
CA ARG A 274 -8.16 -11.63 5.23
C ARG A 274 -7.27 -10.45 5.62
N ILE A 275 -6.27 -10.11 4.81
CA ILE A 275 -5.42 -8.94 5.05
C ILE A 275 -6.26 -7.66 5.03
N ALA A 276 -7.11 -7.50 4.01
CA ALA A 276 -8.00 -6.36 3.93
C ALA A 276 -9.05 -6.36 5.05
N ALA A 277 -9.52 -7.54 5.47
CA ALA A 277 -10.47 -7.68 6.59
C ALA A 277 -9.89 -7.23 7.94
N LEU A 278 -8.57 -7.26 8.13
CA LEU A 278 -7.92 -6.70 9.35
C LEU A 278 -8.11 -5.17 9.47
N VAL A 279 -8.47 -4.49 8.40
CA VAL A 279 -8.77 -3.05 8.43
C VAL A 279 -10.12 -2.79 9.09
N ALA A 280 -11.09 -3.70 8.95
CA ALA A 280 -12.42 -3.54 9.53
C ALA A 280 -12.37 -3.33 11.08
N PRO A 281 -13.26 -2.49 11.63
CA PRO A 281 -14.30 -1.69 10.99
C PRO A 281 -13.87 -0.25 10.62
N ARG A 282 -12.57 -0.01 10.40
CA ARG A 282 -12.06 1.31 9.99
C ARG A 282 -12.43 1.58 8.53
N PRO A 283 -12.72 2.84 8.16
CA PRO A 283 -13.08 3.21 6.80
C PRO A 283 -12.11 2.70 5.73
N LEU A 284 -12.64 2.01 4.73
CA LEU A 284 -11.90 1.42 3.62
C LEU A 284 -12.63 1.65 2.30
N LEU A 285 -12.01 2.37 1.37
CA LEU A 285 -12.48 2.48 0.00
C LEU A 285 -11.61 1.59 -0.90
N PHE A 286 -12.18 0.50 -1.40
CA PHE A 286 -11.51 -0.39 -2.34
C PHE A 286 -11.69 0.15 -3.77
N THR A 287 -10.60 0.63 -4.39
CA THR A 287 -10.68 1.19 -5.73
C THR A 287 -9.88 0.39 -6.74
N ASN A 288 -10.45 0.21 -7.94
CA ASN A 288 -9.80 -0.52 -9.01
C ASN A 288 -10.28 -0.05 -10.40
N SER A 289 -9.81 -0.73 -11.43
CA SER A 289 -10.15 -0.45 -12.84
C SER A 289 -10.69 -1.71 -13.51
N ASP A 290 -11.73 -1.57 -14.34
CA ASP A 290 -12.43 -2.70 -14.97
C ASP A 290 -11.56 -3.50 -15.97
N LYS A 291 -10.54 -2.86 -16.55
CA LYS A 291 -9.59 -3.47 -17.50
C LYS A 291 -8.17 -3.54 -16.96
N ASP A 292 -8.04 -3.67 -15.64
CA ASP A 292 -6.73 -3.83 -15.02
C ASP A 292 -6.23 -5.28 -15.20
N PRO A 293 -5.13 -5.51 -15.95
CA PRO A 293 -4.69 -6.87 -16.26
C PRO A 293 -3.99 -7.57 -15.09
N ILE A 294 -3.54 -6.82 -14.09
CA ILE A 294 -2.82 -7.36 -12.92
C ILE A 294 -3.66 -7.35 -11.65
N PHE A 295 -4.81 -6.64 -11.66
CA PHE A 295 -5.82 -6.67 -10.60
C PHE A 295 -7.21 -6.87 -11.23
N PRO A 296 -7.49 -8.07 -11.76
CA PRO A 296 -8.65 -8.31 -12.62
C PRO A 296 -9.98 -8.24 -11.85
N MET A 297 -11.05 -7.91 -12.58
CA MET A 297 -12.37 -7.65 -12.01
C MET A 297 -12.99 -8.85 -11.30
N ASP A 298 -12.74 -10.08 -11.77
CA ASP A 298 -13.25 -11.28 -11.09
C ASP A 298 -12.74 -11.40 -9.65
N ALA A 299 -11.47 -11.04 -9.42
CA ALA A 299 -10.91 -10.96 -8.07
C ALA A 299 -11.52 -9.81 -7.27
N ASN A 300 -11.70 -8.64 -7.92
CA ASN A 300 -12.26 -7.46 -7.28
C ASN A 300 -13.67 -7.73 -6.76
N ASP A 301 -14.53 -8.31 -7.58
CA ASP A 301 -15.89 -8.66 -7.19
C ASP A 301 -15.93 -9.60 -5.98
N ARG A 302 -15.06 -10.62 -5.97
CA ARG A 302 -14.96 -11.54 -4.83
C ARG A 302 -14.46 -10.84 -3.55
N ILE A 303 -13.48 -9.95 -3.67
CA ILE A 303 -12.93 -9.22 -2.52
C ILE A 303 -13.97 -8.24 -1.97
N ILE A 304 -14.60 -7.44 -2.83
CA ILE A 304 -15.61 -6.44 -2.44
C ILE A 304 -16.74 -7.12 -1.70
N ASN A 305 -17.36 -8.15 -2.28
CA ASN A 305 -18.45 -8.90 -1.66
C ASN A 305 -18.08 -9.48 -0.27
N ARG A 306 -16.83 -9.95 -0.11
CA ARG A 306 -16.34 -10.46 1.17
C ARG A 306 -16.13 -9.34 2.19
N LEU A 307 -15.58 -8.21 1.76
CA LEU A 307 -15.39 -7.05 2.64
C LEU A 307 -16.71 -6.48 3.13
N GLU A 308 -17.73 -6.34 2.27
CA GLU A 308 -19.06 -5.91 2.66
C GLU A 308 -19.64 -6.82 3.75
N ARG A 309 -19.48 -8.14 3.62
CA ARG A 309 -19.88 -9.09 4.66
C ARG A 309 -19.11 -8.89 5.97
N PHE A 310 -17.78 -8.67 5.94
CA PHE A 310 -17.00 -8.37 7.14
C PHE A 310 -17.49 -7.11 7.84
N TYR A 311 -17.69 -6.03 7.08
CA TYR A 311 -18.13 -4.78 7.68
C TYR A 311 -19.58 -4.87 8.21
N SER A 312 -20.43 -5.69 7.60
CA SER A 312 -21.77 -5.95 8.12
C SER A 312 -21.77 -6.65 9.49
N LEU A 313 -20.79 -7.52 9.78
CA LEU A 313 -20.61 -8.11 11.12
C LEU A 313 -20.41 -7.08 12.22
N TYR A 314 -19.83 -5.94 11.87
CA TYR A 314 -19.62 -4.82 12.79
C TYR A 314 -20.76 -3.81 12.82
N GLY A 315 -21.78 -3.98 11.99
CA GLY A 315 -22.80 -2.94 11.75
C GLY A 315 -22.21 -1.66 11.16
N ALA A 316 -21.13 -1.79 10.37
CA ALA A 316 -20.36 -0.70 9.81
C ALA A 316 -20.30 -0.72 8.28
N SER A 317 -21.38 -1.18 7.64
CA SER A 317 -21.46 -1.28 6.17
C SER A 317 -21.30 0.06 5.46
N ASP A 318 -21.57 1.16 6.15
CA ASP A 318 -21.34 2.53 5.69
C ASP A 318 -19.84 2.93 5.66
N ARG A 319 -18.96 2.12 6.22
CA ARG A 319 -17.51 2.40 6.30
C ARG A 319 -16.69 1.64 5.27
N VAL A 320 -17.30 0.79 4.48
CA VAL A 320 -16.67 0.14 3.34
C VAL A 320 -17.39 0.53 2.07
N ASP A 321 -16.64 0.87 1.04
CA ASP A 321 -17.19 1.20 -0.27
C ASP A 321 -16.23 0.72 -1.35
N ALA A 322 -16.70 0.63 -2.59
CA ALA A 322 -15.91 0.23 -3.73
C ALA A 322 -16.16 1.18 -4.91
N MET A 323 -15.08 1.51 -5.61
CA MET A 323 -15.14 2.29 -6.83
C MET A 323 -14.36 1.60 -7.94
N VAL A 324 -15.04 1.30 -9.04
CA VAL A 324 -14.46 0.71 -10.24
C VAL A 324 -14.47 1.73 -11.37
N SER A 325 -13.28 2.13 -11.82
CA SER A 325 -13.11 3.07 -12.91
C SER A 325 -12.99 2.36 -14.25
N ILE A 326 -13.57 2.97 -15.30
CA ILE A 326 -13.51 2.42 -16.67
C ILE A 326 -12.12 2.67 -17.27
N GLY A 327 -11.38 1.61 -17.56
CA GLY A 327 -10.06 1.66 -18.21
C GLY A 327 -9.02 0.73 -17.61
N GLY A 328 -7.77 0.89 -18.03
CA GLY A 328 -6.64 0.08 -17.57
C GLY A 328 -6.08 0.55 -16.22
N HIS A 329 -4.92 0.01 -15.85
CA HIS A 329 -4.23 0.30 -14.60
C HIS A 329 -3.79 1.78 -14.51
N ALA A 330 -4.50 2.61 -13.75
CA ALA A 330 -4.17 4.03 -13.55
C ALA A 330 -4.93 4.65 -12.37
N TYR A 331 -4.34 5.69 -11.74
CA TYR A 331 -5.01 6.53 -10.74
C TYR A 331 -5.69 7.70 -11.46
N ARG A 332 -6.79 7.41 -12.17
CA ARG A 332 -7.53 8.39 -12.99
C ARG A 332 -8.24 9.44 -12.16
N LYS A 333 -8.72 10.49 -12.83
CA LYS A 333 -9.45 11.60 -12.22
C LYS A 333 -10.63 11.16 -11.36
N ASP A 334 -11.46 10.26 -11.87
CA ASP A 334 -12.63 9.72 -11.17
C ASP A 334 -12.24 8.96 -9.88
N ILE A 335 -11.17 8.16 -9.93
CA ILE A 335 -10.62 7.50 -8.74
C ILE A 335 -10.07 8.56 -7.76
N ARG A 336 -9.37 9.60 -8.24
CA ARG A 336 -8.88 10.67 -7.36
C ARG A 336 -10.02 11.40 -6.66
N GLN A 337 -11.06 11.73 -7.41
CA GLN A 337 -12.25 12.39 -6.86
C GLN A 337 -12.91 11.54 -5.77
N ALA A 338 -13.12 10.26 -6.03
CA ALA A 338 -13.69 9.32 -5.05
C ALA A 338 -12.79 9.16 -3.82
N ALA A 339 -11.48 8.98 -4.02
CA ALA A 339 -10.50 8.80 -2.94
C ALA A 339 -10.41 10.05 -2.04
N PHE A 340 -10.32 11.23 -2.64
CA PHE A 340 -10.21 12.48 -1.89
C PHE A 340 -11.49 12.83 -1.16
N ARG A 341 -12.66 12.60 -1.78
CA ARG A 341 -13.95 12.71 -1.11
C ARG A 341 -14.06 11.75 0.09
N PHE A 342 -13.65 10.49 -0.09
CA PHE A 342 -13.67 9.50 0.99
C PHE A 342 -12.77 9.94 2.16
N ILE A 343 -11.56 10.38 1.89
CA ILE A 343 -10.63 10.90 2.90
C ILE A 343 -11.21 12.15 3.59
N ASN A 344 -11.81 13.08 2.82
CA ASN A 344 -12.49 14.25 3.39
C ASN A 344 -13.63 13.84 4.32
N THR A 345 -14.45 12.88 3.90
CA THR A 345 -15.59 12.40 4.69
C THR A 345 -15.13 11.91 6.06
N TYR A 346 -14.12 11.03 6.10
CA TYR A 346 -13.75 10.36 7.35
C TYR A 346 -12.73 11.14 8.20
N LEU A 347 -11.94 12.04 7.61
CA LEU A 347 -10.96 12.82 8.36
C LEU A 347 -11.44 14.22 8.70
N LYS A 348 -12.42 14.77 7.98
CA LYS A 348 -12.93 16.13 8.17
C LYS A 348 -14.45 16.21 8.37
N GLY A 349 -15.16 15.12 8.21
CA GLY A 349 -16.62 15.12 8.20
C GLY A 349 -17.21 15.86 6.98
N ASP A 350 -16.47 15.93 5.88
CA ASP A 350 -16.87 16.64 4.66
C ASP A 350 -17.14 15.66 3.51
N PRO A 351 -18.39 15.27 3.25
CA PRO A 351 -18.76 14.32 2.20
C PRO A 351 -18.97 14.95 0.81
N ARG A 352 -18.72 16.26 0.66
CA ARG A 352 -18.97 16.98 -0.60
C ARG A 352 -18.14 16.40 -1.74
N GLU A 353 -18.65 16.52 -2.95
CA GLU A 353 -17.93 16.11 -4.14
C GLU A 353 -16.65 16.91 -4.34
N VAL A 354 -15.61 16.22 -4.80
CA VAL A 354 -14.34 16.83 -5.18
C VAL A 354 -14.35 17.02 -6.69
N THR A 355 -14.29 18.26 -7.15
CA THR A 355 -14.31 18.61 -8.57
C THR A 355 -12.95 19.08 -9.08
N ASP A 356 -12.05 19.48 -8.21
CA ASP A 356 -10.75 20.11 -8.45
C ASP A 356 -9.55 19.17 -8.21
N SER A 357 -9.74 17.86 -8.39
CA SER A 357 -8.70 16.84 -8.10
C SER A 357 -7.50 16.86 -9.05
N GLU A 358 -7.52 17.69 -10.09
CA GLU A 358 -6.44 17.80 -11.08
C GLU A 358 -5.57 19.01 -10.80
N ILE A 359 -4.29 18.77 -10.64
CA ILE A 359 -3.25 19.78 -10.47
C ILE A 359 -2.35 19.78 -11.69
N ASP A 360 -2.24 20.91 -12.38
CA ASP A 360 -1.23 21.12 -13.41
C ASP A 360 0.12 21.39 -12.75
N VAL A 361 0.93 20.35 -12.65
CA VAL A 361 2.23 20.43 -11.99
C VAL A 361 3.22 21.37 -12.69
N VAL A 362 3.04 21.62 -13.99
CA VAL A 362 3.90 22.52 -14.75
C VAL A 362 3.63 23.97 -14.32
N SER A 363 2.37 24.36 -14.19
CA SER A 363 1.99 25.69 -13.68
C SER A 363 2.41 25.91 -12.23
N GLU A 364 2.62 24.82 -11.46
CA GLU A 364 3.19 24.86 -10.10
C GLU A 364 4.72 25.04 -10.09
N GLY A 365 5.37 25.15 -11.25
CA GLY A 365 6.83 25.22 -11.35
C GLY A 365 7.54 23.92 -11.00
N ALA A 366 6.85 22.80 -11.12
CA ALA A 366 7.40 21.46 -10.90
C ALA A 366 7.67 20.75 -12.25
N LYS A 367 8.53 19.75 -12.23
CA LYS A 367 8.74 18.90 -13.41
C LYS A 367 7.52 17.99 -13.62
N PRO A 368 7.02 17.87 -14.86
CA PRO A 368 5.87 17.01 -15.16
C PRO A 368 6.16 15.52 -14.97
#